data_440f02cc5cd2b8757c19ca3141dc2dcf
#
_entry.id   440f02cc5cd2b8757c19ca3141dc2dcf
#
_cell.length_a   1.000
_cell.length_b   1.000
_cell.length_c   1.000
_cell.angle_alpha   90.00
_cell.angle_beta   90.00
_cell.angle_gamma   90.00
#
_symmetry.space_group_name_H-M   'P 1'
#
loop_
_entity.id
_entity.type
_entity.pdbx_description
1 polymer ?
#
loop_
_entity_poly.entity_id
_entity_poly.type
_entity_poly.pdbx_seq_one_letter_code
_entity_poly.pdbx_strand_id
1 'polypeptide(L)'
;NLATMHRWTNRDWAWEEDRFCVKTAQATNRWLEENHDADPFLLWVDFFDAHEPWDPPEHLVTRYDRDKAYDGPPMIHPNYGPATAYTKRELANLKAHYAGEIYLVNKWIGTVLQKIEELNLFDDTIVVFTSDHGMFVGEHNRTGKSNIHDGDERIWPLYGELSHIPLMMSVPGVKGGKRTGELTQS
;
A
#
# COMPACT_ATOMS: atom_id res chain seq x y z
N ASN A 1 9.23 -11.95 17.54
CA ASN A 1 8.39 -12.03 16.33
C ASN A 1 8.41 -10.67 15.65
N LEU A 2 8.16 -10.61 14.33
CA LEU A 2 8.27 -9.39 13.52
C LEU A 2 7.38 -8.25 14.03
N ALA A 3 6.14 -8.55 14.36
CA ALA A 3 5.21 -7.56 14.89
C ALA A 3 5.70 -6.91 16.20
N THR A 4 6.35 -7.68 17.07
CA THR A 4 6.93 -7.15 18.31
C THR A 4 8.13 -6.25 18.03
N MET A 5 9.00 -6.65 17.09
CA MET A 5 10.15 -5.84 16.69
C MET A 5 9.71 -4.52 16.05
N HIS A 6 8.72 -4.58 15.15
CA HIS A 6 8.16 -3.41 14.50
C HIS A 6 7.59 -2.41 15.51
N ARG A 7 6.75 -2.88 16.43
CA ARG A 7 6.21 -2.02 17.53
C ARG A 7 7.29 -1.41 18.38
N TRP A 8 8.36 -2.16 18.68
CA TRP A 8 9.47 -1.63 19.44
C TRP A 8 10.23 -0.56 18.66
N THR A 9 10.48 -0.79 17.37
CA THR A 9 11.17 0.17 16.50
C THR A 9 10.36 1.47 16.35
N ASN A 10 9.04 1.34 16.20
CA ASN A 10 8.13 2.46 15.94
C ASN A 10 7.44 2.99 17.22
N ARG A 11 7.92 2.63 18.40
CA ARG A 11 7.29 2.97 19.68
C ARG A 11 7.14 4.48 19.93
N ASP A 12 7.98 5.28 19.28
CA ASP A 12 8.01 6.74 19.43
C ASP A 12 7.14 7.44 18.35
N TRP A 13 6.49 6.67 17.46
CA TRP A 13 5.56 7.21 16.49
C TRP A 13 4.27 7.67 17.16
N ALA A 14 4.03 8.97 17.12
CA ALA A 14 2.86 9.60 17.73
C ALA A 14 1.90 10.18 16.68
N TRP A 15 2.44 10.59 15.55
CA TRP A 15 1.72 11.32 14.51
C TRP A 15 1.69 10.54 13.21
N GLU A 16 0.78 10.95 12.32
CA GLU A 16 0.68 10.38 10.98
C GLU A 16 1.98 10.61 10.19
N GLU A 17 2.60 11.77 10.40
CA GLU A 17 3.85 12.19 9.77
C GLU A 17 5.06 11.32 10.14
N ASP A 18 4.95 10.51 11.16
CA ASP A 18 6.01 9.56 11.54
C ASP A 18 6.04 8.34 10.59
N ARG A 19 4.97 8.08 9.85
CA ARG A 19 4.81 6.92 8.96
C ARG A 19 5.69 7.02 7.73
N PHE A 20 6.14 5.87 7.22
CA PHE A 20 7.09 5.83 6.09
C PHE A 20 6.49 6.40 4.81
N CYS A 21 5.27 6.01 4.44
CA CYS A 21 4.61 6.55 3.25
C CYS A 21 4.44 8.08 3.30
N VAL A 22 4.22 8.63 4.49
CA VAL A 22 4.11 10.08 4.67
C VAL A 22 5.44 10.76 4.43
N LYS A 23 6.53 10.24 5.04
CA LYS A 23 7.88 10.76 4.83
C LYS A 23 8.30 10.67 3.35
N THR A 24 7.96 9.57 2.68
CA THR A 24 8.20 9.40 1.24
C THR A 24 7.46 10.46 0.43
N ALA A 25 6.16 10.67 0.70
CA ALA A 25 5.39 11.68 -0.01
C ALA A 25 5.91 13.10 0.24
N GLN A 26 6.26 13.43 1.48
CA GLN A 26 6.84 14.74 1.81
C GLN A 26 8.19 14.97 1.15
N ALA A 27 9.05 13.96 1.11
CA ALA A 27 10.34 14.03 0.42
C ALA A 27 10.15 14.21 -1.09
N THR A 28 9.19 13.48 -1.68
CA THR A 28 8.82 13.59 -3.10
C THR A 28 8.31 14.99 -3.42
N ASN A 29 7.39 15.54 -2.62
CA ASN A 29 6.86 16.88 -2.84
C ASN A 29 7.95 17.95 -2.78
N ARG A 30 8.88 17.83 -1.83
CA ARG A 30 10.03 18.74 -1.72
C ARG A 30 10.93 18.63 -2.93
N TRP A 31 11.25 17.40 -3.35
CA TRP A 31 12.09 17.20 -4.53
C TRP A 31 11.45 17.78 -5.79
N LEU A 32 10.14 17.62 -5.96
CA LEU A 32 9.40 18.21 -7.08
C LEU A 32 9.47 19.75 -7.05
N GLU A 33 9.30 20.38 -5.90
CA GLU A 33 9.43 21.84 -5.76
C GLU A 33 10.84 22.34 -6.15
N GLU A 34 11.87 21.57 -5.81
CA GLU A 34 13.26 21.95 -6.06
C GLU A 34 13.73 21.67 -7.49
N ASN A 35 13.07 20.73 -8.20
CA ASN A 35 13.59 20.21 -9.48
C ASN A 35 12.58 20.23 -10.64
N HIS A 36 11.37 20.76 -10.46
CA HIS A 36 10.32 20.72 -11.49
C HIS A 36 10.69 21.40 -12.81
N ASP A 37 11.65 22.34 -12.80
CA ASP A 37 12.16 23.04 -13.96
C ASP A 37 13.45 22.40 -14.54
N ALA A 38 13.93 21.31 -13.93
CA ALA A 38 15.03 20.53 -14.47
C ALA A 38 14.54 19.65 -15.63
N ASP A 39 14.98 19.90 -16.85
CA ASP A 39 14.57 19.19 -18.06
C ASP A 39 15.78 18.60 -18.82
N PRO A 40 15.76 17.30 -19.13
CA PRO A 40 14.77 16.26 -18.68
C PRO A 40 15.09 15.70 -17.29
N PHE A 41 14.06 15.20 -16.60
CA PHE A 41 14.24 14.40 -15.38
C PHE A 41 13.48 13.06 -15.41
N LEU A 42 13.95 12.11 -14.63
CA LEU A 42 13.25 10.87 -14.28
C LEU A 42 13.17 10.78 -12.75
N LEU A 43 11.98 10.72 -12.22
CA LEU A 43 11.73 10.49 -10.79
C LEU A 43 11.06 9.13 -10.57
N TRP A 44 11.73 8.26 -9.83
CA TRP A 44 11.15 7.00 -9.34
C TRP A 44 10.83 7.16 -7.86
N VAL A 45 9.58 6.95 -7.50
CA VAL A 45 9.13 7.02 -6.10
C VAL A 45 8.61 5.66 -5.68
N ASP A 46 9.25 5.06 -4.68
CA ASP A 46 8.89 3.79 -4.12
C ASP A 46 8.22 3.99 -2.75
N PHE A 47 6.92 3.68 -2.69
CA PHE A 47 6.19 3.61 -1.45
C PHE A 47 6.25 2.17 -0.94
N PHE A 48 7.01 1.93 0.15
CA PHE A 48 7.07 0.61 0.75
C PHE A 48 5.71 0.15 1.28
N ASP A 49 4.93 1.06 1.85
CA ASP A 49 3.55 0.79 2.24
C ASP A 49 2.64 0.71 0.97
N ALA A 50 1.66 -0.17 0.87
CA ALA A 50 1.11 -0.97 1.97
C ALA A 50 1.72 -2.37 2.13
N HIS A 51 3.04 -2.50 2.13
CA HIS A 51 3.68 -3.73 2.58
C HIS A 51 3.44 -3.92 4.09
N GLU A 52 3.33 -5.15 4.56
CA GLU A 52 3.23 -5.42 6.00
C GLU A 52 4.55 -5.08 6.73
N PRO A 53 4.50 -4.73 8.01
CA PRO A 53 3.35 -4.72 8.95
C PRO A 53 2.41 -3.54 8.71
N TRP A 54 1.10 -3.77 8.89
CA TRP A 54 0.05 -2.77 8.72
C TRP A 54 -0.27 -2.12 10.07
N ASP A 55 0.31 -0.97 10.34
CA ASP A 55 0.12 -0.23 11.58
C ASP A 55 -0.29 1.24 11.36
N PRO A 56 -1.32 1.48 10.55
CA PRO A 56 -1.80 2.84 10.33
C PRO A 56 -2.32 3.45 11.64
N PRO A 57 -2.50 4.77 11.71
CA PRO A 57 -3.16 5.40 12.86
C PRO A 57 -4.50 4.73 13.18
N GLU A 58 -4.77 4.52 14.48
CA GLU A 58 -5.94 3.76 14.95
C GLU A 58 -7.28 4.26 14.39
N HIS A 59 -7.42 5.57 14.21
CA HIS A 59 -8.64 6.14 13.64
C HIS A 59 -8.91 5.69 12.20
N LEU A 60 -7.88 5.25 11.46
CA LEU A 60 -8.03 4.66 10.13
C LEU A 60 -8.43 3.18 10.23
N VAL A 61 -7.91 2.45 11.21
CA VAL A 61 -8.33 1.06 11.45
C VAL A 61 -9.81 1.02 11.86
N THR A 62 -10.23 1.86 12.80
CA THR A 62 -11.62 1.91 13.30
C THR A 62 -12.63 2.31 12.23
N ARG A 63 -12.19 2.89 11.14
CA ARG A 63 -13.01 3.19 9.97
C ARG A 63 -13.54 1.91 9.29
N TYR A 64 -12.75 0.85 9.31
CA TYR A 64 -13.02 -0.45 8.67
C TYR A 64 -13.38 -1.53 9.68
N ASP A 65 -12.91 -1.43 10.92
CA ASP A 65 -13.26 -2.30 12.03
C ASP A 65 -14.14 -1.55 13.01
N ARG A 66 -15.46 -1.72 12.87
CA ARG A 66 -16.44 -1.07 13.74
C ARG A 66 -16.75 -1.86 15.00
N ASP A 67 -16.26 -3.08 15.10
CA ASP A 67 -16.45 -3.93 16.27
C ASP A 67 -15.44 -3.58 17.35
N LYS A 68 -15.88 -2.74 18.30
CA LYS A 68 -15.06 -2.34 19.45
C LYS A 68 -14.85 -3.45 20.49
N ALA A 69 -15.45 -4.63 20.29
CA ALA A 69 -15.31 -5.75 21.21
C ALA A 69 -14.04 -6.59 20.98
N TYR A 70 -13.23 -6.24 19.98
CA TYR A 70 -11.95 -6.90 19.79
C TYR A 70 -10.95 -6.40 20.85
N ASP A 71 -10.57 -7.29 21.75
CA ASP A 71 -9.63 -7.06 22.85
C ASP A 71 -8.29 -7.81 22.65
N GLY A 72 -8.13 -8.46 21.49
CA GLY A 72 -6.92 -9.16 21.11
C GLY A 72 -5.78 -8.22 20.66
N PRO A 73 -4.59 -8.76 20.40
CA PRO A 73 -3.49 -7.97 19.86
C PRO A 73 -3.84 -7.48 18.45
N PRO A 74 -3.43 -6.26 18.06
CA PRO A 74 -3.61 -5.77 16.70
C PRO A 74 -3.01 -6.72 15.68
N MET A 75 -3.81 -7.12 14.68
CA MET A 75 -3.41 -8.06 13.64
C MET A 75 -2.72 -7.29 12.50
N ILE A 76 -1.48 -6.86 12.74
CA ILE A 76 -0.73 -6.01 11.82
C ILE A 76 0.12 -6.78 10.80
N HIS A 77 0.12 -8.11 10.87
CA HIS A 77 0.98 -8.93 10.00
C HIS A 77 0.27 -10.24 9.64
N PRO A 78 0.18 -10.60 8.34
CA PRO A 78 -0.38 -11.87 7.93
C PRO A 78 0.50 -13.04 8.37
N ASN A 79 -0.09 -14.21 8.56
CA ASN A 79 0.63 -15.43 8.93
C ASN A 79 1.32 -16.12 7.75
N TYR A 80 1.10 -15.64 6.54
CA TYR A 80 1.60 -16.28 5.30
C TYR A 80 1.15 -17.74 5.18
N GLY A 81 -0.09 -17.97 5.48
CA GLY A 81 -0.64 -19.30 5.59
C GLY A 81 -2.17 -19.35 5.38
N PRO A 82 -2.82 -20.41 5.86
CA PRO A 82 -4.26 -20.55 5.74
C PRO A 82 -4.99 -19.53 6.60
N ALA A 83 -6.02 -18.90 6.02
CA ALA A 83 -6.88 -17.95 6.74
C ALA A 83 -7.68 -18.62 7.88
N THR A 84 -7.86 -19.94 7.83
CA THR A 84 -8.46 -20.72 8.91
C THR A 84 -7.62 -20.77 10.19
N ALA A 85 -6.37 -20.32 10.15
CA ALA A 85 -5.55 -20.14 11.35
C ALA A 85 -6.01 -18.95 12.22
N TYR A 86 -6.86 -18.07 11.68
CA TYR A 86 -7.46 -16.96 12.39
C TYR A 86 -8.89 -17.27 12.81
N THR A 87 -9.31 -16.76 13.94
CA THR A 87 -10.74 -16.61 14.22
C THR A 87 -11.35 -15.59 13.23
N LYS A 88 -12.65 -15.61 13.07
CA LYS A 88 -13.36 -14.64 12.22
C LYS A 88 -13.06 -13.20 12.65
N ARG A 89 -12.89 -12.99 13.95
CA ARG A 89 -12.66 -11.66 14.52
C ARG A 89 -11.24 -11.16 14.27
N GLU A 90 -10.24 -12.03 14.44
CA GLU A 90 -8.85 -11.72 14.10
C GLU A 90 -8.69 -11.42 12.62
N LEU A 91 -9.31 -12.21 11.73
CA LEU A 91 -9.27 -11.96 10.30
C LEU A 91 -9.95 -10.63 9.92
N ALA A 92 -11.04 -10.26 10.58
CA ALA A 92 -11.68 -8.97 10.39
C ALA A 92 -10.76 -7.81 10.82
N ASN A 93 -10.06 -7.95 11.95
CA ASN A 93 -9.09 -6.96 12.42
C ASN A 93 -7.88 -6.86 11.48
N LEU A 94 -7.37 -7.99 10.98
CA LEU A 94 -6.30 -8.00 9.97
C LEU A 94 -6.70 -7.21 8.71
N LYS A 95 -7.91 -7.47 8.19
CA LYS A 95 -8.45 -6.75 7.02
C LYS A 95 -8.60 -5.25 7.28
N ALA A 96 -9.01 -4.88 8.47
CA ALA A 96 -9.17 -3.47 8.84
C ALA A 96 -7.82 -2.74 8.92
N HIS A 97 -6.78 -3.39 9.43
CA HIS A 97 -5.43 -2.86 9.42
C HIS A 97 -4.90 -2.66 8.01
N TYR A 98 -5.04 -3.67 7.14
CA TYR A 98 -4.66 -3.56 5.73
C TYR A 98 -5.42 -2.42 5.01
N ALA A 99 -6.74 -2.36 5.18
CA ALA A 99 -7.56 -1.31 4.56
C ALA A 99 -7.21 0.09 5.09
N GLY A 100 -6.88 0.22 6.38
CA GLY A 100 -6.39 1.46 7.00
C GLY A 100 -5.07 1.91 6.41
N GLU A 101 -4.15 0.96 6.16
CA GLU A 101 -2.85 1.23 5.52
C GLU A 101 -3.02 1.70 4.08
N ILE A 102 -3.83 0.99 3.28
CA ILE A 102 -4.17 1.42 1.91
C ILE A 102 -4.78 2.83 1.90
N TYR A 103 -5.66 3.13 2.87
CA TYR A 103 -6.23 4.47 2.96
C TYR A 103 -5.16 5.54 3.22
N LEU A 104 -4.22 5.26 4.13
CA LEU A 104 -3.13 6.17 4.45
C LEU A 104 -2.25 6.44 3.23
N VAL A 105 -1.80 5.38 2.57
CA VAL A 105 -0.97 5.47 1.35
C VAL A 105 -1.70 6.26 0.27
N ASN A 106 -2.96 5.91 0.00
CA ASN A 106 -3.77 6.61 -1.01
C ASN A 106 -3.91 8.12 -0.72
N LYS A 107 -4.12 8.48 0.55
CA LYS A 107 -4.18 9.88 0.98
C LYS A 107 -2.90 10.62 0.62
N TRP A 108 -1.74 10.05 0.92
CA TRP A 108 -0.46 10.71 0.74
C TRP A 108 0.06 10.68 -0.70
N ILE A 109 -0.24 9.65 -1.48
CA ILE A 109 -0.07 9.67 -2.94
C ILE A 109 -0.91 10.81 -3.55
N GLY A 110 -2.11 11.04 -3.02
CA GLY A 110 -2.95 12.17 -3.42
C GLY A 110 -2.25 13.53 -3.26
N THR A 111 -1.44 13.71 -2.21
CA THR A 111 -0.66 14.96 -2.03
C THR A 111 0.45 15.12 -3.07
N VAL A 112 1.04 13.99 -3.52
CA VAL A 112 2.06 14.02 -4.60
C VAL A 112 1.39 14.36 -5.94
N LEU A 113 0.26 13.75 -6.25
CA LEU A 113 -0.49 14.08 -7.47
C LEU A 113 -0.97 15.54 -7.48
N GLN A 114 -1.40 16.06 -6.33
CA GLN A 114 -1.75 17.47 -6.19
C GLN A 114 -0.52 18.37 -6.44
N LYS A 115 0.66 18.01 -5.93
CA LYS A 115 1.89 18.76 -6.16
C LYS A 115 2.28 18.77 -7.64
N ILE A 116 2.16 17.64 -8.34
CA ILE A 116 2.37 17.52 -9.79
C ILE A 116 1.42 18.47 -10.55
N GLU A 117 0.15 18.55 -10.13
CA GLU A 117 -0.84 19.46 -10.72
C GLU A 117 -0.50 20.94 -10.45
N GLU A 118 -0.15 21.30 -9.21
CA GLU A 118 0.25 22.66 -8.81
C GLU A 118 1.45 23.20 -9.61
N LEU A 119 2.36 22.30 -9.97
CA LEU A 119 3.55 22.61 -10.76
C LEU A 119 3.33 22.52 -12.28
N ASN A 120 2.10 22.24 -12.74
CA ASN A 120 1.71 22.03 -14.14
C ASN A 120 2.47 20.89 -14.85
N LEU A 121 3.03 19.94 -14.12
CA LEU A 121 3.85 18.85 -14.70
C LEU A 121 3.03 17.85 -15.53
N PHE A 122 1.72 17.80 -15.39
CA PHE A 122 0.88 16.96 -16.26
C PHE A 122 0.88 17.40 -17.73
N ASP A 123 1.31 18.64 -18.03
CA ASP A 123 1.33 19.17 -19.39
C ASP A 123 2.50 18.63 -20.22
N ASP A 124 3.60 18.22 -19.61
CA ASP A 124 4.82 17.77 -20.28
C ASP A 124 5.45 16.49 -19.70
N THR A 125 4.96 16.01 -18.59
CA THR A 125 5.51 14.85 -17.86
C THR A 125 4.57 13.64 -17.91
N ILE A 126 5.11 12.46 -18.24
CA ILE A 126 4.37 11.19 -18.14
C ILE A 126 4.40 10.76 -16.69
N VAL A 127 3.21 10.59 -16.10
CA VAL A 127 3.05 10.08 -14.74
C VAL A 127 2.50 8.67 -14.79
N VAL A 128 3.21 7.72 -14.17
CA VAL A 128 2.83 6.30 -14.11
C VAL A 128 2.61 5.90 -12.66
N PHE A 129 1.49 5.27 -12.37
CA PHE A 129 1.19 4.64 -11.08
C PHE A 129 0.99 3.15 -11.28
N THR A 130 1.71 2.34 -10.52
CA THR A 130 1.61 0.88 -10.54
C THR A 130 1.96 0.29 -9.17
N SER A 131 1.85 -1.02 -9.04
CA SER A 131 2.30 -1.83 -7.90
C SER A 131 3.04 -3.05 -8.44
N ASP A 132 3.84 -3.70 -7.62
CA ASP A 132 4.57 -4.93 -7.94
C ASP A 132 3.66 -6.17 -7.84
N HIS A 133 2.83 -6.28 -6.82
CA HIS A 133 1.88 -7.37 -6.58
C HIS A 133 0.78 -6.94 -5.62
N GLY A 134 -0.23 -7.80 -5.49
CA GLY A 134 -1.28 -7.67 -4.48
C GLY A 134 -1.05 -8.54 -3.23
N MET A 135 -2.14 -8.82 -2.50
CA MET A 135 -2.08 -9.53 -1.21
C MET A 135 -3.37 -10.32 -0.97
N PHE A 136 -3.25 -11.53 -0.40
CA PHE A 136 -4.40 -12.23 0.18
C PHE A 136 -4.62 -11.78 1.62
N VAL A 137 -5.85 -11.45 1.93
CA VAL A 137 -6.30 -11.13 3.29
C VAL A 137 -7.51 -11.99 3.69
N GLY A 138 -7.50 -13.26 3.26
CA GLY A 138 -8.52 -14.26 3.54
C GLY A 138 -9.12 -14.93 2.32
N GLU A 139 -8.94 -14.37 1.13
CA GLU A 139 -9.39 -14.92 -0.15
C GLU A 139 -8.70 -16.28 -0.38
N HIS A 140 -9.40 -17.23 -0.99
CA HIS A 140 -8.90 -18.59 -1.26
C HIS A 140 -8.35 -19.30 -0.03
N ASN A 141 -8.86 -18.96 1.18
CA ASN A 141 -8.35 -19.43 2.46
C ASN A 141 -6.84 -19.15 2.66
N ARG A 142 -6.37 -17.96 2.25
CA ARG A 142 -4.96 -17.55 2.35
C ARG A 142 -4.81 -16.17 2.95
N THR A 143 -3.67 -15.94 3.62
CA THR A 143 -3.20 -14.60 3.98
C THR A 143 -1.72 -14.50 3.65
N GLY A 144 -1.29 -13.32 3.17
CA GLY A 144 0.06 -13.11 2.65
C GLY A 144 0.15 -13.20 1.14
N LYS A 145 1.35 -13.31 0.60
CA LYS A 145 1.62 -13.26 -0.85
C LYS A 145 2.48 -14.44 -1.35
N SER A 146 3.09 -15.18 -0.44
CA SER A 146 3.96 -16.33 -0.76
C SER A 146 4.02 -17.31 0.41
N ASN A 147 4.66 -18.44 0.20
CA ASN A 147 5.09 -19.33 1.28
C ASN A 147 6.42 -18.82 1.85
N ILE A 148 6.48 -18.67 3.18
CA ILE A 148 7.71 -18.29 3.89
C ILE A 148 8.17 -19.31 4.92
N HIS A 149 7.44 -20.42 5.06
CA HIS A 149 7.81 -21.50 5.98
C HIS A 149 8.59 -22.60 5.24
N ASP A 150 9.73 -22.99 5.79
CA ASP A 150 10.51 -24.10 5.28
C ASP A 150 9.66 -25.38 5.22
N GLY A 151 9.74 -26.11 4.11
CA GLY A 151 8.96 -27.32 3.90
C GLY A 151 7.49 -27.10 3.52
N ASP A 152 7.05 -25.86 3.31
CA ASP A 152 5.73 -25.59 2.78
C ASP A 152 5.70 -25.74 1.25
N GLU A 153 5.25 -26.89 0.78
CA GLU A 153 5.17 -27.23 -0.66
C GLU A 153 3.86 -26.73 -1.31
N ARG A 154 3.04 -25.96 -0.59
CA ARG A 154 1.79 -25.45 -1.16
C ARG A 154 2.08 -24.52 -2.34
N ILE A 155 1.37 -24.74 -3.43
CA ILE A 155 1.39 -23.83 -4.58
C ILE A 155 0.62 -22.56 -4.20
N TRP A 156 1.22 -21.42 -4.48
CA TRP A 156 0.58 -20.12 -4.43
C TRP A 156 0.22 -19.66 -5.84
N PRO A 157 -0.99 -19.97 -6.32
CA PRO A 157 -1.41 -19.55 -7.65
C PRO A 157 -1.46 -18.03 -7.73
N LEU A 158 -1.15 -17.50 -8.90
CA LEU A 158 -1.29 -16.08 -9.21
C LEU A 158 -2.75 -15.72 -9.47
N TYR A 159 -3.59 -15.82 -8.43
CA TYR A 159 -4.95 -15.32 -8.48
C TYR A 159 -4.98 -13.79 -8.69
N GLY A 160 -6.13 -13.27 -9.12
CA GLY A 160 -6.31 -11.85 -9.39
C GLY A 160 -5.93 -10.94 -8.22
N GLU A 161 -6.11 -11.40 -6.98
CA GLU A 161 -5.72 -10.67 -5.77
C GLU A 161 -4.20 -10.44 -5.66
N LEU A 162 -3.39 -11.24 -6.35
CA LEU A 162 -1.94 -11.06 -6.40
C LEU A 162 -1.47 -10.42 -7.69
N SER A 163 -2.05 -10.81 -8.84
CA SER A 163 -1.50 -10.51 -10.16
C SER A 163 -2.23 -9.39 -10.90
N HIS A 164 -3.46 -9.04 -10.51
CA HIS A 164 -4.21 -7.95 -11.11
C HIS A 164 -3.87 -6.63 -10.41
N ILE A 165 -2.70 -6.12 -10.69
CA ILE A 165 -2.19 -4.87 -10.15
C ILE A 165 -2.70 -3.66 -10.95
N PRO A 166 -2.81 -2.48 -10.34
CA PRO A 166 -3.16 -1.26 -11.05
C PRO A 166 -2.02 -0.84 -11.99
N LEU A 167 -2.37 -0.37 -13.18
CA LEU A 167 -1.51 0.41 -14.05
C LEU A 167 -2.31 1.61 -14.55
N MET A 168 -1.95 2.79 -14.09
CA MET A 168 -2.57 4.04 -14.50
C MET A 168 -1.50 4.98 -15.03
N MET A 169 -1.83 5.66 -16.13
CA MET A 169 -0.89 6.57 -16.79
C MET A 169 -1.59 7.88 -17.12
N SER A 170 -0.93 8.99 -16.83
CA SER A 170 -1.21 10.29 -17.43
C SER A 170 -0.12 10.59 -18.45
N VAL A 171 -0.55 10.86 -19.69
CA VAL A 171 0.37 11.14 -20.80
C VAL A 171 -0.01 12.49 -21.40
N PRO A 172 0.94 13.44 -21.55
CA PRO A 172 0.70 14.75 -22.13
C PRO A 172 -0.01 14.68 -23.47
N GLY A 173 -1.03 15.50 -23.66
CA GLY A 173 -1.80 15.55 -24.90
C GLY A 173 -2.76 14.36 -25.15
N VAL A 174 -2.76 13.34 -24.29
CA VAL A 174 -3.69 12.20 -24.39
C VAL A 174 -4.93 12.44 -23.55
N LYS A 175 -6.12 12.37 -24.18
CA LYS A 175 -7.38 12.50 -23.46
C LYS A 175 -7.55 11.36 -22.45
N GLY A 176 -7.72 11.70 -21.18
CA GLY A 176 -7.95 10.75 -20.11
C GLY A 176 -9.27 9.99 -20.18
N GLY A 177 -9.48 9.08 -19.22
CA GLY A 177 -10.71 8.29 -19.10
C GLY A 177 -10.79 7.06 -20.02
N LYS A 178 -9.70 6.71 -20.70
CA LYS A 178 -9.62 5.48 -21.49
C LYS A 178 -9.25 4.30 -20.61
N ARG A 179 -9.86 3.14 -20.90
CA ARG A 179 -9.48 1.85 -20.32
C ARG A 179 -9.16 0.89 -21.45
N THR A 180 -8.08 0.16 -21.34
CA THR A 180 -7.70 -0.92 -22.24
C THR A 180 -7.73 -2.26 -21.52
N GLY A 181 -7.99 -3.34 -22.26
CA GLY A 181 -7.89 -4.72 -21.79
C GLY A 181 -6.62 -5.43 -22.31
N GLU A 182 -5.67 -4.66 -22.83
CA GLU A 182 -4.40 -5.22 -23.27
C GLU A 182 -3.64 -5.80 -22.07
N LEU A 183 -3.03 -6.98 -22.31
CA LEU A 183 -2.19 -7.62 -21.29
C LEU A 183 -0.87 -6.87 -21.19
N THR A 184 -0.52 -6.50 -19.96
CA THR A 184 0.76 -5.90 -19.63
C THR A 184 1.42 -6.72 -18.52
N GLN A 185 2.73 -6.61 -18.41
CA GLN A 185 3.51 -7.25 -17.36
C GLN A 185 4.35 -6.17 -16.66
N SER A 186 4.38 -6.22 -15.34
CA SER A 186 5.25 -5.40 -14.49
C SER A 186 6.69 -5.90 -14.50
#